data_5cd768b6412088f6b342a930db70c611
#
_entry.id   5cd768b6412088f6b342a930db70c611
#
_cell.length_a   1.000
_cell.length_b   1.000
_cell.length_c   1.000
_cell.angle_alpha   90.00
_cell.angle_beta   90.00
_cell.angle_gamma   90.00
#
_symmetry.space_group_name_H-M   'P 1'
#
loop_
_entity.id
_entity.type
_entity.pdbx_description
1 polymer ?
#
loop_
_entity_poly.entity_id
_entity_poly.type
_entity_poly.pdbx_seq_one_letter_code
_entity_poly.pdbx_strand_id
1 'polypeptide(L)'
;MLQTRNGKRTAQAALKIACDLVDEGMRTEEEAVLMIEPRNLDTLLHPQFDAKALKAATPIGKGLGASPGAACGKIVFTADDAEAWKARGEKVVLVRLETSPEDITGMKASQGILTVRG
;
A
#
# COMPACT_ATOMS: atom_id res chain seq x y z
N MET A 1 11.39 -36.56 5.46
CA MET A 1 10.93 -35.16 5.51
C MET A 1 11.18 -34.63 6.90
N LEU A 2 12.05 -33.62 7.04
CA LEU A 2 12.49 -33.10 8.34
C LEU A 2 11.63 -31.96 8.87
N GLN A 3 10.96 -31.20 7.99
CA GLN A 3 10.13 -30.07 8.37
C GLN A 3 9.09 -29.75 7.30
N THR A 4 7.90 -29.36 7.72
CA THR A 4 6.86 -28.80 6.84
C THR A 4 6.65 -27.34 7.23
N ARG A 5 6.39 -26.50 6.24
CA ARG A 5 6.03 -25.09 6.43
C ARG A 5 4.83 -24.73 5.55
N ASN A 6 3.96 -23.87 6.04
CA ASN A 6 2.91 -23.30 5.24
C ASN A 6 3.49 -22.42 4.14
N GLY A 7 2.96 -22.53 2.92
CA GLY A 7 3.30 -21.64 1.83
C GLY A 7 2.88 -20.20 2.15
N LYS A 8 3.79 -19.25 1.94
CA LYS A 8 3.49 -17.83 2.03
C LYS A 8 2.84 -17.37 0.73
N ARG A 9 1.73 -16.65 0.82
CA ARG A 9 0.99 -16.09 -0.31
C ARG A 9 0.88 -14.59 -0.15
N THR A 10 0.97 -13.86 -1.27
CA THR A 10 0.56 -12.45 -1.31
C THR A 10 -0.97 -12.39 -1.27
N ALA A 11 -1.53 -11.25 -0.87
CA ALA A 11 -2.98 -11.04 -0.85
C ALA A 11 -3.62 -11.30 -2.23
N GLN A 12 -2.98 -10.83 -3.30
CA GLN A 12 -3.44 -11.03 -4.67
C GLN A 12 -3.40 -12.52 -5.09
N ALA A 13 -2.32 -13.22 -4.74
CA ALA A 13 -2.19 -14.66 -5.03
C ALA A 13 -3.24 -15.48 -4.27
N ALA A 14 -3.50 -15.15 -3.00
CA ALA A 14 -4.51 -15.85 -2.20
C ALA A 14 -5.91 -15.71 -2.82
N LEU A 15 -6.29 -14.53 -3.29
CA LEU A 15 -7.56 -14.29 -3.94
C LEU A 15 -7.66 -15.04 -5.28
N LYS A 16 -6.62 -14.96 -6.11
CA LYS A 16 -6.59 -15.67 -7.41
C LYS A 16 -6.70 -17.19 -7.23
N ILE A 17 -5.95 -17.78 -6.29
CA ILE A 17 -6.00 -19.21 -5.99
C ILE A 17 -7.41 -19.62 -5.51
N ALA A 18 -8.05 -18.83 -4.66
CA ALA A 18 -9.40 -19.13 -4.20
C ALA A 18 -10.40 -19.18 -5.36
N CYS A 19 -10.33 -18.21 -6.29
CA CYS A 19 -11.17 -18.19 -7.49
C CYS A 19 -10.88 -19.40 -8.39
N ASP A 20 -9.60 -19.70 -8.65
CA ASP A 20 -9.21 -20.82 -9.52
C ASP A 20 -9.70 -22.17 -8.95
N LEU A 21 -9.65 -22.36 -7.63
CA LEU A 21 -10.15 -23.58 -7.00
C LEU A 21 -11.67 -23.74 -7.14
N VAL A 22 -12.43 -22.68 -7.20
CA VAL A 22 -13.86 -22.73 -7.51
C VAL A 22 -14.08 -23.07 -8.98
N ASP A 23 -13.35 -22.42 -9.88
CA ASP A 23 -13.47 -22.66 -11.33
C ASP A 23 -13.09 -24.10 -11.70
N GLU A 24 -12.11 -24.67 -11.01
CA GLU A 24 -11.70 -26.08 -11.17
C GLU A 24 -12.63 -27.09 -10.47
N GLY A 25 -13.62 -26.62 -9.71
CA GLY A 25 -14.56 -27.46 -8.98
C GLY A 25 -13.97 -28.14 -7.73
N MET A 26 -12.81 -27.70 -7.26
CA MET A 26 -12.13 -28.28 -6.08
C MET A 26 -12.66 -27.71 -4.77
N ARG A 27 -13.30 -26.55 -4.79
CA ARG A 27 -13.91 -25.88 -3.65
C ARG A 27 -15.23 -25.23 -4.06
N THR A 28 -16.16 -25.10 -3.13
CA THR A 28 -17.36 -24.30 -3.31
C THR A 28 -17.03 -22.81 -3.13
N GLU A 29 -17.91 -21.92 -3.59
CA GLU A 29 -17.75 -20.47 -3.38
C GLU A 29 -17.65 -20.12 -1.89
N GLU A 30 -18.48 -20.76 -1.05
CA GLU A 30 -18.47 -20.56 0.40
C GLU A 30 -17.13 -20.98 1.02
N GLU A 31 -16.62 -22.15 0.63
CA GLU A 31 -15.31 -22.62 1.10
C GLU A 31 -14.18 -21.70 0.65
N ALA A 32 -14.23 -21.20 -0.58
CA ALA A 32 -13.24 -20.27 -1.11
C ALA A 32 -13.24 -18.93 -0.35
N VAL A 33 -14.41 -18.40 0.00
CA VAL A 33 -14.52 -17.19 0.85
C VAL A 33 -13.88 -17.40 2.22
N LEU A 34 -14.06 -18.57 2.83
CA LEU A 34 -13.43 -18.89 4.13
C LEU A 34 -11.91 -19.03 4.07
N MET A 35 -11.34 -19.24 2.87
CA MET A 35 -9.88 -19.30 2.69
C MET A 35 -9.20 -17.93 2.70
N ILE A 36 -9.97 -16.85 2.56
CA ILE A 36 -9.45 -15.49 2.45
C ILE A 36 -9.43 -14.82 3.83
N GLU A 37 -8.26 -14.38 4.26
CA GLU A 37 -8.18 -13.52 5.45
C GLU A 37 -8.69 -12.11 5.12
N PRO A 38 -9.61 -11.53 5.93
CA PRO A 38 -10.14 -10.18 5.69
C PRO A 38 -9.05 -9.09 5.56
N ARG A 39 -7.94 -9.23 6.28
CA ARG A 39 -6.78 -8.31 6.19
C ARG A 39 -6.16 -8.26 4.79
N ASN A 40 -6.20 -9.38 4.05
CA ASN A 40 -5.71 -9.43 2.68
C ASN A 40 -6.57 -8.60 1.74
N LEU A 41 -7.89 -8.58 1.95
CA LEU A 41 -8.81 -7.75 1.17
C LEU A 41 -8.59 -6.27 1.43
N ASP A 42 -8.37 -5.88 2.68
CA ASP A 42 -8.05 -4.50 3.04
C ASP A 42 -6.80 -4.01 2.31
N THR A 43 -5.74 -4.82 2.29
CA THR A 43 -4.51 -4.52 1.53
C THR A 43 -4.76 -4.32 0.04
N LEU A 44 -5.66 -5.11 -0.58
CA LEU A 44 -5.99 -5.01 -2.00
C LEU A 44 -6.85 -3.78 -2.35
N LEU A 45 -7.57 -3.22 -1.38
CA LEU A 45 -8.39 -2.03 -1.55
C LEU A 45 -7.58 -0.72 -1.50
N HIS A 46 -6.34 -0.76 -1.04
CA HIS A 46 -5.47 0.42 -1.06
C HIS A 46 -5.02 0.76 -2.50
N PRO A 47 -4.78 2.05 -2.78
CA PRO A 47 -4.22 2.47 -4.06
C PRO A 47 -2.92 1.74 -4.39
N GLN A 48 -2.76 1.36 -5.64
CA GLN A 48 -1.56 0.69 -6.15
C GLN A 48 -1.07 1.39 -7.42
N PHE A 49 0.23 1.31 -7.70
CA PHE A 49 0.77 1.78 -8.97
C PHE A 49 0.41 0.82 -10.11
N ASP A 50 0.20 1.37 -11.30
CA ASP A 50 0.08 0.55 -12.50
C ASP A 50 1.36 -0.28 -12.71
N ALA A 51 1.20 -1.58 -12.98
CA ALA A 51 2.33 -2.50 -13.06
C ALA A 51 3.29 -2.19 -14.22
N LYS A 52 2.78 -1.64 -15.33
CA LYS A 52 3.61 -1.26 -16.49
C LYS A 52 4.39 0.01 -16.18
N ALA A 53 3.72 1.01 -15.60
CA ALA A 53 4.34 2.25 -15.18
C ALA A 53 5.44 2.02 -14.13
N LEU A 54 5.19 1.13 -13.16
CA LEU A 54 6.16 0.78 -12.13
C LEU A 54 7.42 0.11 -12.71
N LYS A 55 7.25 -0.79 -13.69
CA LYS A 55 8.37 -1.43 -14.38
C LYS A 55 9.19 -0.46 -15.24
N ALA A 56 8.55 0.56 -15.80
CA ALA A 56 9.21 1.58 -16.61
C ALA A 56 9.90 2.66 -15.78
N ALA A 57 9.51 2.83 -14.52
CA ALA A 57 10.08 3.84 -13.62
C ALA A 57 11.46 3.43 -13.12
N THR A 58 12.37 4.40 -13.02
CA THR A 58 13.66 4.21 -12.38
C THR A 58 13.56 4.65 -10.92
N PRO A 59 13.71 3.74 -9.93
CA PRO A 59 13.64 4.11 -8.53
C PRO A 59 14.85 4.96 -8.14
N ILE A 60 14.62 6.05 -7.41
CA ILE A 60 15.67 6.91 -6.86
C ILE A 60 16.10 6.50 -5.45
N GLY A 61 15.33 5.64 -4.80
CA GLY A 61 15.62 5.16 -3.45
C GLY A 61 14.70 4.02 -3.06
N LYS A 62 14.99 3.41 -1.91
CA LYS A 62 14.20 2.32 -1.32
C LYS A 62 13.96 2.62 0.15
N GLY A 63 12.76 2.41 0.61
CA GLY A 63 12.35 2.59 2.00
C GLY A 63 11.62 1.37 2.55
N LEU A 64 11.30 1.41 3.83
CA LEU A 64 10.45 0.43 4.49
C LEU A 64 8.99 0.91 4.42
N GLY A 65 8.10 0.05 3.97
CA GLY A 65 6.66 0.34 3.96
C GLY A 65 6.09 0.26 5.37
N ALA A 66 5.64 1.40 5.91
CA ALA A 66 4.97 1.47 7.21
C ALA A 66 3.47 1.18 7.12
N SER A 67 2.86 1.48 5.98
CA SER A 67 1.45 1.17 5.69
C SER A 67 1.30 0.73 4.24
N PRO A 68 0.26 -0.04 3.92
CA PRO A 68 -0.01 -0.42 2.54
C PRO A 68 -0.48 0.79 1.71
N GLY A 69 -0.27 0.71 0.39
CA GLY A 69 -0.75 1.71 -0.55
C GLY A 69 0.35 2.30 -1.42
N ALA A 70 -0.06 3.17 -2.31
CA ALA A 70 0.80 3.91 -3.21
C ALA A 70 0.36 5.38 -3.24
N ALA A 71 1.31 6.29 -3.24
CA ALA A 71 1.05 7.71 -3.24
C ALA A 71 1.85 8.41 -4.34
N CYS A 72 1.22 9.36 -5.00
CA CYS A 72 1.83 10.23 -5.99
C CYS A 72 1.52 11.68 -5.66
N GLY A 73 2.50 12.55 -5.79
CA GLY A 73 2.31 13.97 -5.56
C GLY A 73 3.62 14.74 -5.61
N LYS A 74 3.51 16.05 -5.54
CA LYS A 74 4.66 16.94 -5.45
C LYS A 74 5.26 16.86 -4.05
N ILE A 75 6.58 16.94 -3.96
CA ILE A 75 7.29 16.86 -2.69
C ILE A 75 7.14 18.18 -1.94
N VAL A 76 6.79 18.11 -0.67
CA VAL A 76 6.77 19.22 0.28
C VAL A 76 7.50 18.81 1.56
N PHE A 77 8.10 19.77 2.26
CA PHE A 77 8.96 19.50 3.41
C PHE A 77 8.39 20.01 4.74
N THR A 78 7.30 20.76 4.70
CA THR A 78 6.63 21.29 5.90
C THR A 78 5.15 20.94 5.90
N ALA A 79 4.57 20.87 7.09
CA ALA A 79 3.12 20.66 7.26
C ALA A 79 2.31 21.80 6.64
N ASP A 80 2.76 23.04 6.82
CA ASP A 80 2.10 24.24 6.29
C ASP A 80 2.07 24.24 4.75
N ASP A 81 3.18 23.86 4.12
CA ASP A 81 3.23 23.70 2.66
C ASP A 81 2.26 22.61 2.16
N ALA A 82 2.19 21.50 2.88
CA ALA A 82 1.27 20.42 2.52
C ALA A 82 -0.19 20.89 2.55
N GLU A 83 -0.58 21.64 3.57
CA GLU A 83 -1.93 22.23 3.67
C GLU A 83 -2.19 23.28 2.58
N ALA A 84 -1.25 24.20 2.36
CA ALA A 84 -1.37 25.24 1.36
C ALA A 84 -1.48 24.66 -0.05
N TRP A 85 -0.72 23.63 -0.38
CA TRP A 85 -0.77 23.00 -1.69
C TRP A 85 -2.03 22.16 -1.88
N LYS A 86 -2.49 21.47 -0.84
CA LYS A 86 -3.79 20.78 -0.86
C LYS A 86 -4.94 21.74 -1.09
N ALA A 87 -4.92 22.91 -0.44
CA ALA A 87 -5.94 23.95 -0.63
C ALA A 87 -6.02 24.45 -2.07
N ARG A 88 -4.92 24.35 -2.84
CA ARG A 88 -4.88 24.64 -4.28
C ARG A 88 -5.30 23.47 -5.15
N GLY A 89 -5.69 22.33 -4.58
CA GLY A 89 -6.05 21.12 -5.31
C GLY A 89 -4.88 20.24 -5.74
N GLU A 90 -3.67 20.51 -5.26
CA GLU A 90 -2.46 19.75 -5.59
C GLU A 90 -2.35 18.50 -4.69
N LYS A 91 -1.89 17.41 -5.29
CA LYS A 91 -1.50 16.22 -4.53
C LYS A 91 -0.05 16.35 -4.08
N VAL A 92 0.20 16.09 -2.80
CA VAL A 92 1.53 16.25 -2.21
C VAL A 92 1.99 15.00 -1.45
N VAL A 93 3.30 14.81 -1.39
CA VAL A 93 3.97 13.84 -0.55
C VAL A 93 4.83 14.62 0.45
N LEU A 94 4.57 14.43 1.73
CA LEU A 94 5.29 15.10 2.81
C LEU A 94 6.59 14.33 3.09
N VAL A 95 7.72 15.02 3.01
CA VAL A 95 9.06 14.46 3.28
C VAL A 95 9.65 15.14 4.51
N ARG A 96 9.93 14.37 5.56
CA ARG A 96 10.46 14.85 6.82
C ARG A 96 11.65 14.02 7.27
N LEU A 97 12.48 14.54 8.16
CA LEU A 97 13.45 13.72 8.89
C LEU A 97 12.75 12.73 9.81
N GLU A 98 11.79 13.22 10.56
CA GLU A 98 10.88 12.49 11.44
C GLU A 98 9.56 13.27 11.53
N THR A 99 8.49 12.62 11.90
CA THR A 99 7.20 13.27 12.12
C THR A 99 7.03 13.63 13.59
N SER A 100 6.40 14.78 13.84
CA SER A 100 6.02 15.22 15.17
C SER A 100 4.48 15.35 15.28
N PRO A 101 3.91 15.43 16.48
CA PRO A 101 2.47 15.69 16.65
C PRO A 101 2.00 16.96 15.96
N GLU A 102 2.86 17.95 15.80
CA GLU A 102 2.57 19.21 15.11
C GLU A 102 2.39 19.03 13.60
N ASP A 103 2.95 17.97 13.03
CA ASP A 103 2.85 17.66 11.60
C ASP A 103 1.53 16.97 11.21
N ILE A 104 0.63 16.66 12.15
CA ILE A 104 -0.60 15.88 11.91
C ILE A 104 -1.48 16.50 10.84
N THR A 105 -1.62 17.81 10.81
CA THR A 105 -2.43 18.52 9.81
C THR A 105 -1.86 18.36 8.42
N GLY A 106 -0.54 18.55 8.26
CA GLY A 106 0.16 18.32 7.02
C GLY A 106 0.17 16.85 6.58
N MET A 107 0.27 15.93 7.54
CA MET A 107 0.15 14.49 7.27
C MET A 107 -1.22 14.13 6.69
N LYS A 108 -2.31 14.66 7.25
CA LYS A 108 -3.69 14.49 6.73
C LYS A 108 -3.90 15.17 5.38
N ALA A 109 -3.16 16.21 5.09
CA ALA A 109 -3.21 16.91 3.82
C ALA A 109 -2.53 16.14 2.70
N SER A 110 -1.54 15.30 3.03
CA SER A 110 -0.67 14.60 2.09
C SER A 110 -1.26 13.28 1.61
N GLN A 111 -0.89 12.86 0.39
CA GLN A 111 -1.23 11.55 -0.16
C GLN A 111 -0.34 10.45 0.43
N GLY A 112 0.86 10.78 0.81
CA GLY A 112 1.82 9.90 1.44
C GLY A 112 2.86 10.67 2.22
N ILE A 113 3.57 9.95 3.10
CA ILE A 113 4.57 10.50 3.98
C ILE A 113 5.84 9.67 3.85
N LEU A 114 6.97 10.33 3.69
CA LEU A 114 8.29 9.71 3.67
C LEU A 114 9.13 10.33 4.79
N THR A 115 9.70 9.50 5.63
CA THR A 115 10.60 9.93 6.70
C THR A 115 11.95 9.24 6.61
N VAL A 116 12.99 9.89 7.10
CA VAL A 116 14.34 9.31 7.22
C VAL A 116 14.41 8.39 8.44
N ARG A 117 13.73 8.78 9.50
CA ARG A 117 13.61 8.01 10.75
C ARG A 117 12.17 7.58 10.94
N GLY A 118 12.01 6.34 11.40
CA GLY A 118 10.70 5.79 11.73
C GLY A 118 10.19 6.26 13.09
#